data_4df1edade7ad9cb3af9719561748b269
#
_entry.id   4df1edade7ad9cb3af9719561748b269
#
_cell.length_a   1.000
_cell.length_b   1.000
_cell.length_c   1.000
_cell.angle_alpha   90.00
_cell.angle_beta   90.00
_cell.angle_gamma   90.00
#
_symmetry.space_group_name_H-M   'P 1'
#
loop_
_entity.id
_entity.type
_entity.pdbx_description
1 polymer ?
#
loop_
_entity_poly.entity_id
_entity_poly.type
_entity_poly.pdbx_seq_one_letter_code
_entity_poly.pdbx_strand_id
1 'polypeptide(L)'
;MLSRRLFLKSSALAGCSAAAHPLLSSIAFASAPGENRLVVIILRGAMDGLDAFQPYGDPALRTLRKTLSVGPEGGAQDLDGFFALHPALADLMPLWRAGELGFAPAVSTPYRDKRSHFDGQDVLEAGTGTDVEAVRQRDGWLNRLLQAMPGVRSETAYSVGLDDMRILDGAAPAKSWAPQTRFRLSAQGQRLLTHVWHDDPLFRPAGEQAVEIINDGLAAIETEAGPTRDAQALARFAADRLNGETRIATFSISGWDSHARQPQVIARALQRLGAAILTLRADLGANWTRTTVLAMTEFGRTVRENGTGGTDHGTGGALLVAGGNIRGGRAIGGWPGLAEGDLYAGRDLMPLRDIRAHAAWALRDLFGIAPDVLERGVFPGLDMGDNPRILA
;
A
#
# COMPACT_ATOMS: atom_id res chain seq x y z
N MET A 1 -53.38 30.37 36.65
CA MET A 1 -52.95 30.90 35.32
C MET A 1 -51.49 30.54 35.09
N LEU A 2 -51.23 29.70 34.16
CA LEU A 2 -49.87 29.38 33.73
C LEU A 2 -49.23 30.61 33.06
N SER A 3 -48.08 31.07 33.56
CA SER A 3 -47.44 32.24 32.97
C SER A 3 -46.87 31.92 31.60
N ARG A 4 -46.96 32.88 30.65
CA ARG A 4 -46.36 32.76 29.28
C ARG A 4 -44.92 32.28 29.31
N ARG A 5 -44.16 32.63 30.34
CA ARG A 5 -42.75 32.25 30.52
C ARG A 5 -42.59 30.76 30.88
N LEU A 6 -43.54 30.17 31.62
CA LEU A 6 -43.54 28.75 31.96
C LEU A 6 -43.94 27.89 30.71
N PHE A 7 -44.88 28.40 29.91
CA PHE A 7 -45.30 27.76 28.66
C PHE A 7 -44.16 27.73 27.64
N LEU A 8 -43.44 28.81 27.45
CA LEU A 8 -42.32 28.87 26.53
C LEU A 8 -41.11 27.98 26.98
N LYS A 9 -40.85 27.90 28.29
CA LYS A 9 -39.84 27.01 28.85
C LYS A 9 -40.20 25.54 28.69
N SER A 10 -41.44 25.18 28.94
CA SER A 10 -41.91 23.79 28.74
C SER A 10 -42.00 23.38 27.28
N SER A 11 -42.36 24.31 26.38
CA SER A 11 -42.37 24.06 24.93
C SER A 11 -40.92 23.90 24.36
N ALA A 12 -39.95 24.67 24.85
CA ALA A 12 -38.57 24.51 24.48
C ALA A 12 -37.96 23.17 24.98
N LEU A 13 -38.29 22.77 26.24
CA LEU A 13 -37.90 21.47 26.78
C LEU A 13 -38.54 20.28 26.05
N ALA A 14 -39.81 20.39 25.70
CA ALA A 14 -40.50 19.36 24.91
C ALA A 14 -39.97 19.26 23.47
N GLY A 15 -39.64 20.40 22.84
CA GLY A 15 -39.00 20.44 21.54
C GLY A 15 -37.60 19.82 21.53
N CYS A 16 -36.77 20.10 22.55
CA CYS A 16 -35.46 19.45 22.73
C CYS A 16 -35.58 17.95 23.02
N SER A 17 -36.59 17.51 23.79
CA SER A 17 -36.81 16.10 24.05
C SER A 17 -37.34 15.34 22.82
N ALA A 18 -38.15 15.96 21.95
CA ALA A 18 -38.58 15.37 20.70
C ALA A 18 -37.44 15.24 19.68
N ALA A 19 -36.52 16.23 19.63
CA ALA A 19 -35.34 16.17 18.78
C ALA A 19 -34.29 15.12 19.26
N ALA A 20 -34.34 14.78 20.56
CA ALA A 20 -33.48 13.75 21.14
C ALA A 20 -34.15 12.36 21.22
N HIS A 21 -35.34 12.17 20.62
CA HIS A 21 -36.03 10.88 20.68
C HIS A 21 -35.29 9.86 19.78
N PRO A 22 -34.81 8.72 20.33
CA PRO A 22 -34.01 7.74 19.56
C PRO A 22 -34.75 7.16 18.34
N LEU A 23 -36.07 7.29 18.25
CA LEU A 23 -36.90 6.84 17.12
C LEU A 23 -36.99 7.89 15.99
N LEU A 24 -36.47 9.12 16.17
CA LEU A 24 -36.50 10.17 15.15
C LEU A 24 -35.09 10.42 14.56
N SER A 25 -34.04 9.94 15.21
CA SER A 25 -32.75 9.77 14.57
C SER A 25 -32.85 8.49 13.76
N SER A 26 -33.00 8.59 12.46
CA SER A 26 -32.61 7.53 11.55
C SER A 26 -31.13 7.33 11.76
N ILE A 27 -30.76 6.41 12.69
CA ILE A 27 -29.42 5.88 12.76
C ILE A 27 -29.29 5.05 11.47
N ALA A 28 -28.92 5.69 10.39
CA ALA A 28 -28.36 5.00 9.27
C ALA A 28 -27.07 4.38 9.80
N PHE A 29 -27.13 3.09 10.13
CA PHE A 29 -25.93 2.26 10.22
C PHE A 29 -25.40 2.17 8.79
N ALA A 30 -24.68 3.18 8.36
CA ALA A 30 -23.90 3.12 7.16
C ALA A 30 -22.69 2.26 7.51
N SER A 31 -22.82 0.94 7.36
CA SER A 31 -21.69 0.05 7.25
C SER A 31 -20.94 0.41 5.97
N ALA A 32 -19.61 0.40 6.00
CA ALA A 32 -18.83 0.44 4.76
C ALA A 32 -19.41 -0.57 3.77
N PRO A 33 -19.60 -0.23 2.49
CA PRO A 33 -20.33 -1.08 1.57
C PRO A 33 -19.62 -2.40 1.36
N GLY A 34 -20.30 -3.49 1.68
CA GLY A 34 -19.88 -4.85 1.38
C GLY A 34 -18.83 -5.43 2.33
N GLU A 35 -18.46 -6.67 2.02
CA GLU A 35 -17.53 -7.50 2.78
C GLU A 35 -16.14 -7.58 2.14
N ASN A 36 -15.93 -6.89 1.01
CA ASN A 36 -14.64 -6.89 0.32
C ASN A 36 -13.59 -6.05 1.06
N ARG A 37 -12.36 -6.47 0.98
CA ARG A 37 -11.22 -5.87 1.65
C ARG A 37 -10.11 -5.55 0.67
N LEU A 38 -9.46 -4.43 0.89
CA LEU A 38 -8.32 -3.97 0.11
C LEU A 38 -7.11 -3.77 1.02
N VAL A 39 -5.97 -4.31 0.62
CA VAL A 39 -4.67 -3.98 1.19
C VAL A 39 -3.82 -3.33 0.10
N VAL A 40 -3.28 -2.15 0.37
CA VAL A 40 -2.32 -1.49 -0.53
C VAL A 40 -0.97 -1.46 0.15
N ILE A 41 0.03 -2.06 -0.50
CA ILE A 41 1.42 -2.08 -0.03
C ILE A 41 2.25 -1.18 -0.95
N ILE A 42 2.81 -0.10 -0.43
CA ILE A 42 3.72 0.77 -1.18
C ILE A 42 5.15 0.25 -1.05
N LEU A 43 5.76 -0.09 -2.18
CA LEU A 43 7.11 -0.62 -2.27
C LEU A 43 8.07 0.55 -2.53
N ARG A 44 8.62 1.15 -1.44
CA ARG A 44 9.42 2.39 -1.53
C ARG A 44 10.85 2.12 -1.96
N GLY A 45 11.23 2.65 -3.10
CA GLY A 45 12.58 2.55 -3.67
C GLY A 45 12.65 1.89 -5.04
N ALA A 46 11.55 1.91 -5.80
CA ALA A 46 11.50 1.42 -7.17
C ALA A 46 11.86 -0.06 -7.29
N MET A 47 10.91 -0.93 -6.96
CA MET A 47 11.08 -2.38 -7.10
C MET A 47 11.46 -2.74 -8.54
N ASP A 48 12.51 -3.55 -8.69
CA ASP A 48 12.90 -4.11 -9.98
C ASP A 48 11.93 -5.22 -10.41
N GLY A 49 10.97 -4.86 -11.26
CA GLY A 49 9.97 -5.80 -11.77
C GLY A 49 10.55 -6.93 -12.64
N LEU A 50 11.67 -6.64 -13.34
CA LEU A 50 12.36 -7.64 -14.15
C LEU A 50 13.18 -8.64 -13.34
N ASP A 51 13.42 -8.37 -12.06
CA ASP A 51 14.07 -9.29 -11.14
C ASP A 51 13.04 -10.04 -10.29
N ALA A 52 11.98 -9.35 -9.85
CA ALA A 52 10.89 -9.98 -9.09
C ALA A 52 10.11 -11.00 -9.94
N PHE A 53 9.81 -10.66 -11.20
CA PHE A 53 9.07 -11.49 -12.19
C PHE A 53 9.89 -11.55 -13.48
N GLN A 54 10.82 -12.47 -13.52
CA GLN A 54 11.86 -12.54 -14.54
C GLN A 54 11.31 -13.06 -15.87
N PRO A 55 11.29 -12.26 -16.95
CA PRO A 55 10.86 -12.71 -18.28
C PRO A 55 11.98 -13.52 -18.94
N TYR A 56 12.30 -14.68 -18.39
CA TYR A 56 13.41 -15.52 -18.84
C TYR A 56 13.20 -16.10 -20.25
N GLY A 57 11.95 -16.12 -20.70
CA GLY A 57 11.58 -16.49 -22.07
C GLY A 57 11.94 -15.40 -23.10
N ASP A 58 12.25 -14.16 -22.68
CA ASP A 58 12.77 -13.14 -23.57
C ASP A 58 14.29 -13.31 -23.75
N PRO A 59 14.77 -13.60 -24.98
CA PRO A 59 16.18 -13.92 -25.20
C PRO A 59 17.12 -12.75 -24.91
N ALA A 60 16.63 -11.51 -24.91
CA ALA A 60 17.45 -10.34 -24.62
C ALA A 60 17.80 -10.20 -23.14
N LEU A 61 16.99 -10.76 -22.21
CA LEU A 61 17.17 -10.61 -20.78
C LEU A 61 18.57 -11.04 -20.32
N ARG A 62 19.04 -12.21 -20.76
CA ARG A 62 20.38 -12.72 -20.38
C ARG A 62 21.53 -11.85 -20.88
N THR A 63 21.33 -11.17 -22.02
CA THR A 63 22.34 -10.24 -22.57
C THR A 63 22.34 -8.93 -21.79
N LEU A 64 21.20 -8.48 -21.32
CA LEU A 64 21.01 -7.24 -20.58
C LEU A 64 21.41 -7.36 -19.11
N ARG A 65 21.25 -8.58 -18.53
CA ARG A 65 21.52 -8.90 -17.12
C ARG A 65 22.47 -10.09 -17.00
N LYS A 66 23.74 -9.81 -17.23
CA LYS A 66 24.80 -10.84 -17.32
C LYS A 66 25.22 -11.40 -15.96
N THR A 67 25.15 -10.57 -14.90
CA THR A 67 25.60 -10.95 -13.56
C THR A 67 24.45 -11.22 -12.61
N LEU A 68 23.25 -10.72 -12.92
CA LEU A 68 22.04 -11.03 -12.18
C LEU A 68 21.51 -12.40 -12.61
N SER A 69 21.34 -13.31 -11.65
CA SER A 69 20.79 -14.65 -11.92
C SER A 69 19.35 -14.57 -12.43
N VAL A 70 19.07 -15.17 -13.58
CA VAL A 70 17.77 -15.09 -14.21
C VAL A 70 17.24 -16.47 -14.58
N GLY A 71 15.92 -16.64 -14.46
CA GLY A 71 15.18 -17.83 -14.83
C GLY A 71 15.43 -19.05 -13.93
N PRO A 72 14.86 -20.22 -14.27
CA PRO A 72 14.97 -21.43 -13.48
C PRO A 72 16.41 -21.91 -13.25
N GLU A 73 17.31 -21.68 -14.18
CA GLU A 73 18.74 -22.00 -14.02
C GLU A 73 19.40 -21.17 -12.91
N GLY A 74 18.89 -19.96 -12.65
CA GLY A 74 19.28 -19.09 -11.55
C GLY A 74 18.55 -19.37 -10.24
N GLY A 75 17.69 -20.40 -10.19
CA GLY A 75 16.92 -20.81 -9.02
C GLY A 75 15.51 -20.18 -8.95
N ALA A 76 15.11 -19.35 -9.92
CA ALA A 76 13.77 -18.81 -9.99
C ALA A 76 12.73 -19.90 -10.27
N GLN A 77 11.50 -19.70 -9.78
CA GLN A 77 10.41 -20.64 -9.97
C GLN A 77 9.67 -20.33 -11.27
N ASP A 78 9.64 -21.28 -12.19
CA ASP A 78 8.86 -21.13 -13.42
C ASP A 78 7.37 -20.88 -13.14
N LEU A 79 6.80 -19.90 -13.81
CA LEU A 79 5.39 -19.53 -13.66
C LEU A 79 4.53 -20.03 -14.83
N ASP A 80 4.97 -19.81 -16.06
CA ASP A 80 4.16 -20.07 -17.26
C ASP A 80 5.00 -20.41 -18.52
N GLY A 81 6.28 -20.75 -18.36
CA GLY A 81 7.19 -21.03 -19.48
C GLY A 81 7.84 -19.78 -20.09
N PHE A 82 7.42 -18.58 -19.67
CA PHE A 82 7.99 -17.29 -20.09
C PHE A 82 8.48 -16.44 -18.93
N PHE A 83 7.69 -16.36 -17.85
CA PHE A 83 8.05 -15.66 -16.63
C PHE A 83 8.48 -16.64 -15.54
N ALA A 84 9.39 -16.21 -14.69
CA ALA A 84 9.76 -16.93 -13.46
C ALA A 84 9.72 -15.98 -12.25
N LEU A 85 9.32 -16.53 -11.11
CA LEU A 85 9.28 -15.83 -9.83
C LEU A 85 10.64 -15.87 -9.17
N HIS A 86 11.13 -14.73 -8.70
CA HIS A 86 12.41 -14.64 -7.98
C HIS A 86 12.51 -15.65 -6.82
N PRO A 87 13.67 -16.29 -6.57
CA PRO A 87 13.81 -17.34 -5.54
C PRO A 87 13.35 -16.89 -4.14
N ALA A 88 13.53 -15.63 -3.78
CA ALA A 88 13.11 -15.07 -2.50
C ALA A 88 11.58 -15.02 -2.30
N LEU A 89 10.79 -15.23 -3.34
CA LEU A 89 9.32 -15.33 -3.31
C LEU A 89 8.83 -16.78 -3.52
N ALA A 90 9.71 -17.77 -3.50
CA ALA A 90 9.36 -19.16 -3.77
C ALA A 90 8.21 -19.68 -2.87
N ASP A 91 8.12 -19.20 -1.63
CA ASP A 91 7.05 -19.55 -0.70
C ASP A 91 5.65 -19.04 -1.14
N LEU A 92 5.58 -18.14 -2.13
CA LEU A 92 4.32 -17.71 -2.74
C LEU A 92 3.83 -18.61 -3.88
N MET A 93 4.61 -19.63 -4.31
CA MET A 93 4.19 -20.54 -5.38
C MET A 93 2.89 -21.28 -5.10
N PRO A 94 2.54 -21.67 -3.86
CA PRO A 94 1.22 -22.23 -3.58
C PRO A 94 0.07 -21.25 -3.92
N LEU A 95 0.24 -19.94 -3.70
CA LEU A 95 -0.74 -18.93 -4.06
C LEU A 95 -0.87 -18.77 -5.58
N TRP A 96 0.26 -18.81 -6.29
CA TRP A 96 0.26 -18.79 -7.76
C TRP A 96 -0.55 -19.96 -8.33
N ARG A 97 -0.28 -21.17 -7.86
CA ARG A 97 -0.98 -22.38 -8.31
C ARG A 97 -2.47 -22.39 -7.93
N ALA A 98 -2.84 -21.74 -6.84
CA ALA A 98 -4.23 -21.58 -6.41
C ALA A 98 -4.97 -20.45 -7.13
N GLY A 99 -4.30 -19.65 -7.98
CA GLY A 99 -4.88 -18.48 -8.58
C GLY A 99 -5.03 -17.29 -7.63
N GLU A 100 -4.33 -17.31 -6.50
CA GLU A 100 -4.35 -16.29 -5.44
C GLU A 100 -3.17 -15.31 -5.52
N LEU A 101 -2.30 -15.45 -6.51
CA LEU A 101 -1.17 -14.56 -6.83
C LEU A 101 -1.15 -14.30 -8.32
N GLY A 102 -0.90 -13.06 -8.72
CA GLY A 102 -0.67 -12.63 -10.10
C GLY A 102 0.20 -11.39 -10.12
N PHE A 103 0.58 -10.94 -11.29
CA PHE A 103 1.32 -9.70 -11.46
C PHE A 103 1.00 -9.06 -12.81
N ALA A 104 1.13 -7.73 -12.89
CA ALA A 104 1.08 -7.00 -14.14
C ALA A 104 2.48 -6.48 -14.47
N PRO A 105 3.14 -6.99 -15.53
CA PRO A 105 4.42 -6.48 -16.00
C PRO A 105 4.24 -5.16 -16.73
N ALA A 106 5.33 -4.43 -16.96
CA ALA A 106 5.39 -3.24 -17.79
C ALA A 106 4.34 -2.17 -17.41
N VAL A 107 4.15 -1.95 -16.11
CA VAL A 107 3.30 -0.89 -15.58
C VAL A 107 4.14 0.26 -15.02
N SER A 108 3.61 1.47 -15.04
CA SER A 108 4.23 2.59 -14.33
C SER A 108 3.19 3.65 -13.97
N THR A 109 3.54 4.54 -13.04
CA THR A 109 2.83 5.82 -12.88
C THR A 109 3.06 6.72 -14.11
N PRO A 110 2.33 7.84 -14.28
CA PRO A 110 2.64 8.80 -15.34
C PRO A 110 3.93 9.60 -15.11
N TYR A 111 4.62 9.40 -13.97
CA TYR A 111 5.89 10.05 -13.66
C TYR A 111 6.97 9.66 -14.67
N ARG A 112 7.65 10.65 -15.27
CA ARG A 112 8.66 10.44 -16.33
C ARG A 112 9.88 11.33 -16.10
N ASP A 113 11.04 10.82 -16.48
CA ASP A 113 12.28 11.54 -16.74
C ASP A 113 12.99 12.22 -15.56
N LYS A 114 12.36 12.40 -14.40
CA LYS A 114 12.95 13.05 -13.23
C LYS A 114 13.68 12.09 -12.28
N ARG A 115 13.23 10.84 -12.17
CA ARG A 115 13.85 9.73 -11.39
C ARG A 115 14.10 10.03 -9.91
N SER A 116 13.25 10.86 -9.30
CA SER A 116 13.25 11.14 -7.86
C SER A 116 12.26 10.21 -7.16
N HIS A 117 12.70 9.48 -6.15
CA HIS A 117 11.81 8.64 -5.34
C HIS A 117 10.74 9.47 -4.65
N PHE A 118 11.08 10.64 -4.12
CA PHE A 118 10.12 11.50 -3.42
C PHE A 118 8.99 11.95 -4.36
N ASP A 119 9.34 12.50 -5.52
CA ASP A 119 8.32 12.94 -6.49
C ASP A 119 7.52 11.75 -7.05
N GLY A 120 8.18 10.62 -7.33
CA GLY A 120 7.52 9.42 -7.85
C GLY A 120 6.54 8.81 -6.84
N GLN A 121 6.91 8.75 -5.56
CA GLN A 121 6.05 8.30 -4.46
C GLN A 121 4.89 9.25 -4.26
N ASP A 122 5.14 10.56 -4.30
CA ASP A 122 4.09 11.57 -4.21
C ASP A 122 3.05 11.41 -5.33
N VAL A 123 3.48 11.17 -6.57
CA VAL A 123 2.58 10.90 -7.71
C VAL A 123 1.82 9.60 -7.51
N LEU A 124 2.48 8.54 -7.05
CA LEU A 124 1.85 7.23 -6.79
C LEU A 124 0.78 7.34 -5.71
N GLU A 125 1.09 7.98 -4.59
CA GLU A 125 0.19 8.07 -3.44
C GLU A 125 -0.90 9.14 -3.63
N ALA A 126 -0.58 10.24 -4.29
CA ALA A 126 -1.60 11.21 -4.70
C ALA A 126 -2.51 10.65 -5.80
N GLY A 127 -2.05 9.69 -6.62
CA GLY A 127 -2.84 9.14 -7.72
C GLY A 127 -3.15 10.15 -8.83
N THR A 128 -2.38 11.23 -8.93
CA THR A 128 -2.55 12.31 -9.93
C THR A 128 -1.62 12.11 -11.13
N GLY A 129 -1.78 12.93 -12.16
CA GLY A 129 -0.84 12.99 -13.29
C GLY A 129 0.49 13.66 -12.93
N THR A 130 1.35 13.80 -13.94
CA THR A 130 2.70 14.39 -13.80
C THR A 130 2.71 15.89 -13.53
N ASP A 131 1.58 16.59 -13.74
CA ASP A 131 1.51 18.02 -13.46
C ASP A 131 1.53 18.25 -11.96
N VAL A 132 2.75 18.50 -11.45
CA VAL A 132 3.01 18.76 -10.04
C VAL A 132 2.31 20.04 -9.55
N GLU A 133 1.95 20.95 -10.46
CA GLU A 133 1.06 22.07 -10.15
C GLU A 133 -0.39 21.62 -9.88
N ALA A 134 -0.83 20.50 -10.45
CA ALA A 134 -2.09 19.86 -10.10
C ALA A 134 -2.04 19.15 -8.72
N VAL A 135 -0.89 18.96 -8.12
CA VAL A 135 -0.71 18.55 -6.70
C VAL A 135 -1.22 19.64 -5.71
N ARG A 136 -2.00 20.60 -6.15
CA ARG A 136 -2.94 21.34 -5.29
C ARG A 136 -3.96 20.41 -4.63
N GLN A 137 -4.21 19.24 -5.18
CA GLN A 137 -4.89 18.14 -4.50
C GLN A 137 -3.91 17.50 -3.51
N ARG A 138 -3.97 17.95 -2.26
CA ARG A 138 -3.16 17.40 -1.15
C ARG A 138 -3.61 16.01 -0.70
N ASP A 139 -4.77 15.55 -1.18
CA ASP A 139 -5.41 14.30 -0.78
C ASP A 139 -4.80 13.11 -1.52
N GLY A 140 -4.58 12.00 -0.79
CA GLY A 140 -4.23 10.71 -1.36
C GLY A 140 -5.42 10.04 -2.07
N TRP A 141 -5.15 9.17 -3.04
CA TRP A 141 -6.21 8.53 -3.81
C TRP A 141 -7.09 7.58 -2.97
N LEU A 142 -6.56 6.93 -1.93
CA LEU A 142 -7.38 6.15 -1.01
C LEU A 142 -8.31 7.05 -0.18
N ASN A 143 -7.88 8.24 0.22
CA ASN A 143 -8.75 9.16 0.91
C ASN A 143 -9.86 9.68 0.00
N ARG A 144 -9.55 10.00 -1.28
CA ARG A 144 -10.60 10.36 -2.26
C ARG A 144 -11.57 9.21 -2.53
N LEU A 145 -11.09 7.95 -2.53
CA LEU A 145 -11.98 6.79 -2.58
C LEU A 145 -12.93 6.78 -1.38
N LEU A 146 -12.42 6.98 -0.15
CA LEU A 146 -13.26 7.05 1.05
C LEU A 146 -14.29 8.17 0.96
N GLN A 147 -13.94 9.34 0.42
CA GLN A 147 -14.88 10.43 0.20
C GLN A 147 -16.02 10.05 -0.78
N ALA A 148 -15.74 9.17 -1.74
CA ALA A 148 -16.72 8.68 -2.72
C ALA A 148 -17.57 7.51 -2.20
N MET A 149 -17.17 6.85 -1.12
CA MET A 149 -17.87 5.69 -0.55
C MET A 149 -18.95 6.14 0.46
N PRO A 150 -20.16 5.56 0.43
CA PRO A 150 -21.16 5.83 1.45
C PRO A 150 -20.77 5.20 2.79
N GLY A 151 -21.09 5.88 3.90
CA GLY A 151 -21.01 5.29 5.23
C GLY A 151 -19.63 5.09 5.82
N VAL A 152 -18.65 5.79 5.30
CA VAL A 152 -17.26 5.75 5.79
C VAL A 152 -17.16 6.28 7.22
N ARG A 153 -16.43 5.54 8.06
CA ARG A 153 -16.06 5.93 9.44
C ARG A 153 -14.53 5.95 9.55
N SER A 154 -14.02 6.45 10.67
CA SER A 154 -12.58 6.45 10.93
C SER A 154 -11.96 5.05 10.94
N GLU A 155 -12.75 4.03 11.31
CA GLU A 155 -12.35 2.62 11.33
C GLU A 155 -12.35 1.95 9.96
N THR A 156 -12.92 2.58 8.94
CA THR A 156 -13.04 2.01 7.58
C THR A 156 -11.67 1.81 6.95
N ALA A 157 -10.71 2.71 7.21
CA ALA A 157 -9.36 2.64 6.67
C ALA A 157 -8.29 2.90 7.72
N TYR A 158 -7.18 2.17 7.61
CA TYR A 158 -5.99 2.31 8.45
C TYR A 158 -4.72 2.49 7.61
N SER A 159 -3.94 3.50 7.96
CA SER A 159 -2.51 3.57 7.64
C SER A 159 -1.73 2.84 8.74
N VAL A 160 -0.89 1.89 8.35
CA VAL A 160 -0.19 1.01 9.28
C VAL A 160 1.32 1.18 9.09
N GLY A 161 2.02 1.59 10.14
CA GLY A 161 3.46 1.79 10.12
C GLY A 161 3.87 3.19 10.57
N LEU A 162 5.17 3.46 10.43
CA LEU A 162 5.80 4.72 10.83
C LEU A 162 5.95 5.72 9.68
N ASP A 163 5.86 5.21 8.46
CA ASP A 163 5.99 6.06 7.30
C ASP A 163 4.77 6.98 7.20
N ASP A 164 5.03 8.23 6.93
CA ASP A 164 3.99 9.17 6.55
C ASP A 164 3.42 8.75 5.20
N MET A 165 2.19 8.26 5.20
CA MET A 165 1.54 7.70 4.02
C MET A 165 0.51 8.68 3.48
N ARG A 166 0.94 9.49 2.52
CA ARG A 166 0.08 10.47 1.83
C ARG A 166 -1.19 9.86 1.21
N ILE A 167 -1.16 8.59 0.89
CA ILE A 167 -2.25 7.88 0.22
C ILE A 167 -3.59 7.97 0.97
N LEU A 168 -3.58 8.14 2.31
CA LEU A 168 -4.77 8.30 3.15
C LEU A 168 -4.96 9.74 3.67
N ASP A 169 -4.09 10.69 3.32
CA ASP A 169 -4.30 12.09 3.68
C ASP A 169 -5.51 12.66 2.96
N GLY A 170 -6.34 13.45 3.67
CA GLY A 170 -7.47 14.12 3.09
C GLY A 170 -8.65 14.33 4.04
N ALA A 171 -9.81 14.70 3.48
CA ALA A 171 -10.98 15.09 4.27
C ALA A 171 -11.75 13.91 4.88
N ALA A 172 -11.66 12.70 4.28
CA ALA A 172 -12.31 11.52 4.84
C ALA A 172 -11.57 11.06 6.10
N PRO A 173 -12.29 10.64 7.16
CA PRO A 173 -11.64 10.16 8.37
C PRO A 173 -10.96 8.81 8.13
N ALA A 174 -9.71 8.69 8.57
CA ALA A 174 -8.94 7.46 8.58
C ALA A 174 -8.13 7.39 9.87
N LYS A 175 -7.73 6.19 10.29
CA LYS A 175 -6.88 5.97 11.45
C LYS A 175 -5.46 5.65 11.03
N SER A 176 -4.51 5.95 11.89
CA SER A 176 -3.13 5.47 11.76
C SER A 176 -2.76 4.63 12.97
N TRP A 177 -1.89 3.66 12.74
CA TRP A 177 -1.29 2.85 13.78
C TRP A 177 0.15 2.53 13.38
N ALA A 178 1.05 2.64 14.35
CA ALA A 178 2.42 2.20 14.18
C ALA A 178 2.76 1.15 15.24
N PRO A 179 3.51 0.08 14.89
CA PRO A 179 4.09 -0.79 15.89
C PRO A 179 4.94 0.07 16.83
N GLN A 180 4.95 -0.28 18.12
CA GLN A 180 5.76 0.44 19.10
C GLN A 180 7.18 0.60 18.58
N THR A 181 7.53 1.82 18.24
CA THR A 181 8.87 2.16 17.84
C THR A 181 9.79 2.02 19.01
N ARG A 182 10.95 1.45 18.78
CA ARG A 182 12.10 1.62 19.67
C ARG A 182 12.58 3.08 19.61
N PHE A 183 11.76 3.99 20.10
CA PHE A 183 12.26 5.33 20.41
C PHE A 183 13.17 5.19 21.62
N ARG A 184 14.43 4.83 21.39
CA ARG A 184 15.45 4.84 22.43
C ARG A 184 15.81 6.28 22.71
N LEU A 185 15.13 6.89 23.65
CA LEU A 185 15.66 8.09 24.28
C LEU A 185 16.96 7.68 24.98
N SER A 186 18.08 8.23 24.53
CA SER A 186 19.32 8.10 25.31
C SER A 186 19.06 8.63 26.72
N ALA A 187 19.78 8.14 27.72
CA ALA A 187 19.65 8.64 29.11
C ALA A 187 19.85 10.17 29.19
N GLN A 188 20.58 10.75 28.26
CA GLN A 188 20.76 12.19 28.11
C GLN A 188 19.52 12.85 27.50
N GLY A 189 18.91 12.21 26.50
CA GLY A 189 17.64 12.66 25.89
C GLY A 189 16.47 12.63 26.86
N GLN A 190 16.37 11.57 27.68
CA GLN A 190 15.36 11.48 28.74
C GLN A 190 15.53 12.61 29.76
N ARG A 191 16.76 12.87 30.24
CA ARG A 191 17.05 13.99 31.14
C ARG A 191 16.73 15.34 30.54
N LEU A 192 17.04 15.54 29.27
CA LEU A 192 16.71 16.79 28.56
C LEU A 192 15.21 17.01 28.46
N LEU A 193 14.46 15.98 28.05
CA LEU A 193 13.00 16.05 27.99
C LEU A 193 12.37 16.30 29.36
N THR A 194 12.81 15.58 30.39
CA THR A 194 12.36 15.81 31.77
C THR A 194 12.61 17.26 32.20
N HIS A 195 13.71 17.87 31.78
CA HIS A 195 14.02 19.26 32.05
C HIS A 195 13.14 20.25 31.30
N VAL A 196 12.78 19.93 30.02
CA VAL A 196 11.94 20.79 29.18
C VAL A 196 10.51 20.90 29.70
N TRP A 197 9.92 19.82 30.22
CA TRP A 197 8.54 19.86 30.74
C TRP A 197 8.43 19.93 32.28
N HIS A 198 9.58 20.06 32.98
CA HIS A 198 9.63 20.05 34.44
C HIS A 198 8.69 21.08 35.10
N ASP A 199 8.63 22.27 34.54
CA ASP A 199 7.84 23.38 35.02
C ASP A 199 6.45 23.51 34.37
N ASP A 200 6.09 22.56 33.47
CA ASP A 200 4.80 22.56 32.80
C ASP A 200 3.84 21.56 33.45
N PRO A 201 2.85 22.04 34.23
CA PRO A 201 1.93 21.16 34.96
C PRO A 201 1.00 20.35 34.02
N LEU A 202 0.85 20.75 32.76
CA LEU A 202 0.04 20.05 31.76
C LEU A 202 0.82 18.91 31.06
N PHE A 203 2.05 19.19 30.67
CA PHE A 203 2.86 18.24 29.88
C PHE A 203 3.71 17.32 30.74
N ARG A 204 4.06 17.68 31.98
CA ARG A 204 4.89 16.84 32.85
C ARG A 204 4.29 15.45 33.11
N PRO A 205 3.01 15.31 33.56
CA PRO A 205 2.44 13.99 33.82
C PRO A 205 2.35 13.13 32.56
N ALA A 206 1.97 13.73 31.41
CA ALA A 206 1.88 13.04 30.13
C ALA A 206 3.26 12.60 29.61
N GLY A 207 4.28 13.44 29.79
CA GLY A 207 5.65 13.15 29.41
C GLY A 207 6.29 12.05 30.25
N GLU A 208 6.10 12.07 31.58
CA GLU A 208 6.55 11.03 32.48
C GLU A 208 5.91 9.68 32.15
N GLN A 209 4.59 9.66 31.90
CA GLN A 209 3.87 8.47 31.49
C GLN A 209 4.34 7.94 30.13
N ALA A 210 4.63 8.83 29.16
CA ALA A 210 5.17 8.43 27.87
C ALA A 210 6.56 7.78 27.99
N VAL A 211 7.43 8.31 28.85
CA VAL A 211 8.76 7.72 29.13
C VAL A 211 8.62 6.37 29.82
N GLU A 212 7.69 6.21 30.76
CA GLU A 212 7.40 4.94 31.44
C GLU A 212 6.93 3.87 30.43
N ILE A 213 5.96 4.19 29.56
CA ILE A 213 5.47 3.31 28.50
C ILE A 213 6.60 2.91 27.53
N ILE A 214 7.48 3.84 27.17
CA ILE A 214 8.64 3.56 26.31
C ILE A 214 9.60 2.57 27.01
N ASN A 215 9.88 2.77 28.28
CA ASN A 215 10.80 1.91 29.03
C ASN A 215 10.22 0.51 29.28
N ASP A 216 8.94 0.40 29.63
CA ASP A 216 8.24 -0.88 29.82
C ASP A 216 8.10 -1.66 28.49
N GLY A 217 7.83 -0.97 27.38
CA GLY A 217 7.78 -1.57 26.06
C GLY A 217 9.14 -2.10 25.58
N LEU A 218 10.25 -1.52 26.03
CA LEU A 218 11.60 -1.96 25.69
C LEU A 218 11.97 -3.30 26.34
N ALA A 219 11.48 -3.57 27.55
CA ALA A 219 11.76 -4.83 28.26
C ALA A 219 11.08 -6.06 27.60
N ALA A 220 9.99 -5.85 26.87
CA ALA A 220 9.20 -6.94 26.24
C ALA A 220 9.70 -7.39 24.86
N ILE A 221 10.67 -6.69 24.22
CA ILE A 221 10.99 -6.85 22.80
C ILE A 221 12.40 -7.40 22.52
N GLU A 222 13.22 -7.71 23.50
CA GLU A 222 14.62 -8.15 23.29
C GLU A 222 14.79 -9.59 22.76
N THR A 223 13.75 -10.35 22.55
CA THR A 223 13.79 -11.72 22.04
C THR A 223 13.23 -11.82 20.63
N GLU A 224 14.07 -12.21 19.66
CA GLU A 224 13.79 -12.65 18.30
C GLU A 224 13.64 -11.57 17.20
N ALA A 225 14.76 -11.07 16.71
CA ALA A 225 14.82 -10.21 15.51
C ALA A 225 15.12 -11.02 14.25
N GLY A 226 14.10 -11.32 13.42
CA GLY A 226 14.27 -11.82 12.05
C GLY A 226 14.13 -10.70 11.01
N PRO A 227 14.71 -10.85 9.80
CA PRO A 227 14.72 -9.83 8.75
C PRO A 227 13.32 -9.47 8.21
N THR A 228 12.31 -10.30 8.47
CA THR A 228 10.92 -10.12 7.99
C THR A 228 9.96 -9.61 9.06
N ARG A 229 10.41 -9.51 10.32
CA ARG A 229 9.56 -9.27 11.49
C ARG A 229 8.72 -7.99 11.39
N ASP A 230 9.31 -6.90 10.92
CA ASP A 230 8.60 -5.63 10.85
C ASP A 230 7.45 -5.70 9.83
N ALA A 231 7.69 -6.27 8.64
CA ALA A 231 6.67 -6.46 7.62
C ALA A 231 5.56 -7.43 8.08
N GLN A 232 5.90 -8.48 8.82
CA GLN A 232 4.91 -9.39 9.41
C GLN A 232 4.09 -8.70 10.51
N ALA A 233 4.69 -7.84 11.32
CA ALA A 233 3.96 -7.10 12.35
C ALA A 233 2.94 -6.13 11.75
N LEU A 234 3.31 -5.42 10.67
CA LEU A 234 2.39 -4.58 9.91
C LEU A 234 1.23 -5.40 9.32
N ALA A 235 1.55 -6.54 8.72
CA ALA A 235 0.57 -7.45 8.11
C ALA A 235 -0.40 -8.04 9.15
N ARG A 236 0.09 -8.45 10.33
CA ARG A 236 -0.76 -8.96 11.45
C ARG A 236 -1.73 -7.90 11.92
N PHE A 237 -1.24 -6.67 12.16
CA PHE A 237 -2.12 -5.60 12.58
C PHE A 237 -3.17 -5.28 11.51
N ALA A 238 -2.77 -5.19 10.24
CA ALA A 238 -3.70 -4.98 9.13
C ALA A 238 -4.77 -6.09 9.09
N ALA A 239 -4.36 -7.36 9.20
CA ALA A 239 -5.28 -8.51 9.21
C ALA A 239 -6.25 -8.47 10.41
N ASP A 240 -5.76 -8.13 11.61
CA ASP A 240 -6.60 -8.00 12.81
C ASP A 240 -7.68 -6.93 12.60
N ARG A 241 -7.33 -5.75 12.07
CA ARG A 241 -8.31 -4.71 11.77
C ARG A 241 -9.27 -5.11 10.66
N LEU A 242 -8.78 -5.73 9.58
CA LEU A 242 -9.59 -6.21 8.46
C LEU A 242 -10.51 -7.37 8.82
N ASN A 243 -10.24 -8.12 9.87
CA ASN A 243 -11.17 -9.12 10.41
C ASN A 243 -12.37 -8.49 11.13
N GLY A 244 -12.30 -7.22 11.49
CA GLY A 244 -13.39 -6.42 12.05
C GLY A 244 -14.10 -5.57 10.98
N GLU A 245 -14.39 -4.32 11.34
CA GLU A 245 -15.13 -3.36 10.51
C GLU A 245 -14.28 -2.64 9.45
N THR A 246 -12.95 -2.76 9.53
CA THR A 246 -12.04 -2.15 8.56
C THR A 246 -12.18 -2.82 7.20
N ARG A 247 -12.13 -2.02 6.14
CA ARG A 247 -12.20 -2.49 4.74
C ARG A 247 -10.95 -2.18 3.94
N ILE A 248 -10.16 -1.21 4.38
CA ILE A 248 -8.95 -0.78 3.69
C ILE A 248 -7.81 -0.69 4.69
N ALA A 249 -6.68 -1.31 4.37
CA ALA A 249 -5.43 -1.15 5.10
C ALA A 249 -4.31 -0.79 4.12
N THR A 250 -3.41 0.07 4.52
CA THR A 250 -2.24 0.43 3.72
C THR A 250 -1.00 0.50 4.60
N PHE A 251 0.13 0.05 4.08
CA PHE A 251 1.44 0.17 4.69
C PHE A 251 2.54 0.18 3.63
N SER A 252 3.75 0.53 4.03
CA SER A 252 4.90 0.52 3.12
C SER A 252 5.94 -0.51 3.51
N ILE A 253 6.71 -0.95 2.51
CA ILE A 253 7.92 -1.76 2.66
C ILE A 253 9.04 -1.03 1.92
N SER A 254 10.06 -0.59 2.65
CA SER A 254 11.23 0.11 2.11
C SER A 254 12.35 -0.85 1.73
N GLY A 255 13.41 -0.33 1.08
CA GLY A 255 14.64 -1.10 0.78
C GLY A 255 14.67 -1.71 -0.62
N TRP A 256 13.96 -1.09 -1.58
CA TRP A 256 13.94 -1.53 -2.98
C TRP A 256 14.98 -0.84 -3.86
N ASP A 257 15.64 0.20 -3.35
CA ASP A 257 16.65 0.96 -4.09
C ASP A 257 17.96 0.15 -4.24
N SER A 258 18.08 -0.55 -5.37
CA SER A 258 19.10 -1.58 -5.62
C SER A 258 20.17 -1.15 -6.63
N HIS A 259 20.73 0.05 -6.47
CA HIS A 259 21.83 0.52 -7.34
C HIS A 259 23.11 -0.32 -7.26
N ALA A 260 23.34 -1.01 -6.16
CA ALA A 260 24.49 -1.87 -5.97
C ALA A 260 24.12 -3.12 -5.19
N ARG A 261 24.84 -4.22 -5.44
CA ARG A 261 24.63 -5.50 -4.76
C ARG A 261 23.15 -5.94 -4.79
N GLN A 262 22.48 -5.74 -5.93
CA GLN A 262 21.07 -6.00 -6.09
C GLN A 262 20.61 -7.39 -5.62
N PRO A 263 21.34 -8.50 -5.89
CA PRO A 263 20.90 -9.82 -5.45
C PRO A 263 20.62 -9.91 -3.95
N GLN A 264 21.41 -9.20 -3.13
CA GLN A 264 21.22 -9.20 -1.67
C GLN A 264 20.14 -8.18 -1.23
N VAL A 265 20.09 -7.02 -1.87
CA VAL A 265 19.14 -5.95 -1.55
C VAL A 265 17.73 -6.39 -1.89
N ILE A 266 17.49 -6.79 -3.13
CA ILE A 266 16.16 -7.15 -3.60
C ILE A 266 15.64 -8.45 -2.94
N ALA A 267 16.53 -9.43 -2.71
CA ALA A 267 16.11 -10.67 -2.04
C ALA A 267 15.54 -10.39 -0.64
N ARG A 268 16.16 -9.50 0.14
CA ARG A 268 15.65 -9.11 1.47
C ARG A 268 14.31 -8.38 1.38
N ALA A 269 14.15 -7.47 0.42
CA ALA A 269 12.91 -6.73 0.22
C ALA A 269 11.78 -7.67 -0.24
N LEU A 270 12.06 -8.59 -1.17
CA LEU A 270 11.11 -9.61 -1.62
C LEU A 270 10.72 -10.60 -0.50
N GLN A 271 11.67 -11.04 0.34
CA GLN A 271 11.36 -11.86 1.51
C GLN A 271 10.40 -11.16 2.47
N ARG A 272 10.60 -9.86 2.71
CA ARG A 272 9.70 -9.06 3.56
C ARG A 272 8.30 -8.96 2.94
N LEU A 273 8.21 -8.72 1.64
CA LEU A 273 6.94 -8.68 0.92
C LEU A 273 6.24 -10.05 0.95
N GLY A 274 6.96 -11.13 0.64
CA GLY A 274 6.44 -12.50 0.69
C GLY A 274 5.92 -12.87 2.08
N ALA A 275 6.69 -12.56 3.12
CA ALA A 275 6.30 -12.79 4.51
C ALA A 275 5.05 -11.99 4.92
N ALA A 276 4.92 -10.73 4.47
CA ALA A 276 3.72 -9.93 4.71
C ALA A 276 2.48 -10.54 4.04
N ILE A 277 2.58 -10.96 2.78
CA ILE A 277 1.46 -11.57 2.04
C ILE A 277 1.04 -12.90 2.70
N LEU A 278 1.99 -13.77 3.07
CA LEU A 278 1.69 -15.02 3.75
C LEU A 278 1.06 -14.81 5.13
N THR A 279 1.52 -13.80 5.86
CA THR A 279 0.92 -13.41 7.15
C THR A 279 -0.50 -12.90 6.97
N LEU A 280 -0.75 -12.01 5.99
CA LEU A 280 -2.11 -11.58 5.65
C LEU A 280 -3.02 -12.77 5.32
N ARG A 281 -2.56 -13.69 4.49
CA ARG A 281 -3.34 -14.87 4.12
C ARG A 281 -3.69 -15.74 5.34
N ALA A 282 -2.71 -15.99 6.19
CA ALA A 282 -2.89 -16.84 7.37
C ALA A 282 -3.84 -16.19 8.39
N ASP A 283 -3.64 -14.90 8.70
CA ASP A 283 -4.34 -14.22 9.78
C ASP A 283 -5.73 -13.73 9.36
N LEU A 284 -5.98 -13.48 8.08
CA LEU A 284 -7.32 -13.18 7.55
C LEU A 284 -8.23 -14.40 7.49
N GLY A 285 -7.67 -15.61 7.39
CA GLY A 285 -8.45 -16.83 7.35
C GLY A 285 -9.53 -16.81 6.25
N ALA A 286 -10.79 -16.99 6.62
CA ALA A 286 -11.92 -16.96 5.67
C ALA A 286 -12.07 -15.60 4.94
N ASN A 287 -11.66 -14.50 5.56
CA ASN A 287 -11.73 -13.18 4.95
C ASN A 287 -10.73 -13.01 3.79
N TRP A 288 -9.71 -13.87 3.68
CA TRP A 288 -8.83 -13.89 2.53
C TRP A 288 -9.56 -14.05 1.21
N THR A 289 -10.64 -14.86 1.18
CA THR A 289 -11.47 -15.07 -0.01
C THR A 289 -12.16 -13.81 -0.54
N ARG A 290 -12.16 -12.73 0.23
CA ARG A 290 -12.76 -11.42 -0.11
C ARG A 290 -11.73 -10.30 -0.05
N THR A 291 -10.45 -10.65 -0.01
CA THR A 291 -9.34 -9.69 0.11
C THR A 291 -8.55 -9.61 -1.18
N THR A 292 -8.26 -8.39 -1.59
CA THR A 292 -7.31 -8.08 -2.67
C THR A 292 -6.14 -7.29 -2.09
N VAL A 293 -4.92 -7.70 -2.43
CA VAL A 293 -3.67 -7.02 -2.09
C VAL A 293 -3.08 -6.45 -3.37
N LEU A 294 -2.75 -5.16 -3.38
CA LEU A 294 -2.03 -4.47 -4.45
C LEU A 294 -0.68 -4.01 -3.90
N ALA A 295 0.42 -4.57 -4.37
CA ALA A 295 1.75 -4.09 -4.03
C ALA A 295 2.32 -3.27 -5.20
N MET A 296 2.47 -1.96 -4.97
CA MET A 296 2.72 -0.93 -5.98
C MET A 296 4.05 -0.23 -5.71
N THR A 297 4.76 0.13 -6.76
CA THR A 297 5.99 0.92 -6.68
C THR A 297 5.89 2.16 -7.57
N GLU A 298 6.66 3.20 -7.26
CA GLU A 298 6.61 4.50 -7.92
C GLU A 298 7.06 4.47 -9.38
N PHE A 299 8.08 3.67 -9.71
CA PHE A 299 8.60 3.42 -11.05
C PHE A 299 9.45 2.14 -11.06
N GLY A 300 9.90 1.69 -12.24
CA GLY A 300 10.73 0.51 -12.40
C GLY A 300 12.24 0.80 -12.40
N ARG A 301 13.01 -0.20 -12.80
CA ARG A 301 14.47 -0.11 -12.95
C ARG A 301 14.89 -0.25 -14.41
N THR A 302 16.14 0.15 -14.72
CA THR A 302 16.71 -0.05 -16.05
C THR A 302 16.69 -1.51 -16.46
N VAL A 303 16.50 -1.78 -17.76
CA VAL A 303 16.56 -3.15 -18.26
C VAL A 303 17.98 -3.73 -18.17
N ARG A 304 19.00 -2.88 -18.36
CA ARG A 304 20.40 -3.26 -18.21
C ARG A 304 20.86 -3.13 -16.78
N GLU A 305 21.69 -4.06 -16.33
CA GLU A 305 22.45 -3.89 -15.10
C GLU A 305 23.50 -2.79 -15.25
N ASN A 306 23.85 -2.15 -14.13
CA ASN A 306 24.88 -1.11 -14.07
C ASN A 306 26.24 -1.70 -13.70
N GLY A 307 27.25 -0.84 -13.60
CA GLY A 307 28.62 -1.26 -13.27
C GLY A 307 28.89 -1.63 -11.81
N THR A 308 27.88 -1.52 -10.91
CA THR A 308 28.01 -1.78 -9.47
C THR A 308 27.24 -3.03 -9.02
N GLY A 309 26.78 -3.87 -9.95
CA GLY A 309 26.03 -5.08 -9.68
C GLY A 309 24.61 -4.80 -9.20
N GLY A 310 23.97 -3.82 -9.80
CA GLY A 310 22.58 -3.43 -9.58
C GLY A 310 21.97 -2.84 -10.81
N THR A 311 20.91 -2.05 -10.63
CA THR A 311 20.18 -1.34 -11.69
C THR A 311 19.92 0.10 -11.29
N ASP A 312 19.79 0.98 -12.28
CA ASP A 312 19.44 2.38 -12.03
C ASP A 312 17.94 2.60 -12.13
N HIS A 313 17.47 3.80 -11.74
CA HIS A 313 16.07 4.17 -11.87
C HIS A 313 15.63 4.11 -13.34
N GLY A 314 14.51 3.44 -13.58
CA GLY A 314 13.89 3.25 -14.90
C GLY A 314 12.44 3.71 -14.93
N THR A 315 11.68 3.19 -15.89
CA THR A 315 10.29 3.60 -16.13
C THR A 315 9.29 2.47 -15.85
N GLY A 316 9.22 1.48 -16.73
CA GLY A 316 8.31 0.34 -16.56
C GLY A 316 8.77 -0.57 -15.42
N GLY A 317 7.84 -0.93 -14.55
CA GLY A 317 8.02 -1.84 -13.43
C GLY A 317 6.99 -2.96 -13.45
N ALA A 318 6.61 -3.42 -12.26
CA ALA A 318 5.55 -4.43 -12.09
C ALA A 318 4.64 -4.08 -10.93
N LEU A 319 3.38 -4.52 -11.02
CA LEU A 319 2.40 -4.55 -9.94
C LEU A 319 2.24 -6.01 -9.49
N LEU A 320 2.42 -6.32 -8.21
CA LEU A 320 2.04 -7.61 -7.65
C LEU A 320 0.60 -7.54 -7.14
N VAL A 321 -0.19 -8.58 -7.45
CA VAL A 321 -1.56 -8.72 -6.98
C VAL A 321 -1.69 -10.05 -6.24
N ALA A 322 -2.28 -10.05 -5.03
CA ALA A 322 -2.57 -11.25 -4.28
C ALA A 322 -3.96 -11.18 -3.64
N GLY A 323 -4.55 -12.32 -3.32
CA GLY A 323 -5.87 -12.37 -2.67
C GLY A 323 -6.69 -13.58 -3.10
N GLY A 324 -7.66 -13.95 -2.28
CA GLY A 324 -8.52 -15.08 -2.58
C GLY A 324 -9.66 -14.79 -3.56
N ASN A 325 -9.85 -13.52 -3.93
CA ASN A 325 -10.87 -13.08 -4.89
C ASN A 325 -10.29 -12.62 -6.23
N ILE A 326 -9.00 -12.86 -6.48
CA ILE A 326 -8.36 -12.46 -7.74
C ILE A 326 -8.36 -13.57 -8.77
N ARG A 327 -8.17 -13.21 -10.02
CA ARG A 327 -7.84 -14.14 -11.12
C ARG A 327 -6.33 -14.20 -11.31
N GLY A 328 -5.65 -14.80 -10.35
CA GLY A 328 -4.20 -14.99 -10.39
C GLY A 328 -3.76 -16.20 -11.24
N GLY A 329 -2.57 -16.71 -10.97
CA GLY A 329 -1.94 -17.80 -11.76
C GLY A 329 -1.57 -17.34 -13.17
N ARG A 330 -1.40 -16.04 -13.39
CA ARG A 330 -1.10 -15.46 -14.70
C ARG A 330 -0.41 -14.11 -14.62
N ALA A 331 0.29 -13.74 -15.67
CA ALA A 331 0.64 -12.36 -15.97
C ALA A 331 -0.62 -11.60 -16.45
N ILE A 332 -0.81 -10.37 -15.94
CA ILE A 332 -1.98 -9.52 -16.22
C ILE A 332 -1.56 -8.43 -17.20
N GLY A 333 -1.95 -8.52 -18.44
CA GLY A 333 -1.57 -7.59 -19.52
C GLY A 333 -0.57 -8.19 -20.48
N GLY A 334 0.05 -7.32 -21.29
CA GLY A 334 0.99 -7.71 -22.34
C GLY A 334 2.46 -7.64 -21.90
N TRP A 335 3.33 -8.11 -22.77
CA TRP A 335 4.77 -7.98 -22.65
C TRP A 335 5.31 -7.16 -23.85
N PRO A 336 6.06 -6.06 -23.62
CA PRO A 336 6.51 -5.19 -24.73
C PRO A 336 7.74 -5.73 -25.48
N GLY A 337 8.49 -6.65 -24.87
CA GLY A 337 9.80 -7.08 -25.35
C GLY A 337 10.95 -6.31 -24.71
N LEU A 338 12.17 -6.84 -24.90
CA LEU A 338 13.43 -6.23 -24.44
C LEU A 338 14.39 -5.97 -25.61
N ALA A 339 13.98 -6.11 -26.86
CA ALA A 339 14.80 -5.68 -27.98
C ALA A 339 15.00 -4.16 -27.95
N GLU A 340 16.09 -3.66 -28.49
CA GLU A 340 16.47 -2.25 -28.38
C GLU A 340 15.36 -1.29 -28.85
N GLY A 341 14.64 -1.67 -29.91
CA GLY A 341 13.52 -0.90 -30.45
C GLY A 341 12.25 -0.92 -29.59
N ASP A 342 12.14 -1.88 -28.67
CA ASP A 342 10.98 -2.04 -27.77
C ASP A 342 11.14 -1.27 -26.46
N LEU A 343 12.34 -0.71 -26.23
CA LEU A 343 12.65 -0.03 -24.96
C LEU A 343 12.18 1.43 -24.97
N TYR A 344 11.67 1.88 -23.85
CA TYR A 344 11.41 3.30 -23.62
C TYR A 344 12.74 4.06 -23.57
N ALA A 345 12.88 5.03 -24.48
CA ALA A 345 14.11 5.81 -24.67
C ALA A 345 15.38 4.93 -24.88
N GLY A 346 15.24 3.72 -25.47
CA GLY A 346 16.35 2.79 -25.71
C GLY A 346 17.00 2.24 -24.42
N ARG A 347 16.35 2.37 -23.26
CA ARG A 347 16.96 2.13 -21.96
C ARG A 347 16.07 1.39 -20.96
N ASP A 348 14.83 1.80 -20.83
CA ASP A 348 13.93 1.32 -19.78
C ASP A 348 12.87 0.38 -20.38
N LEU A 349 12.27 -0.46 -19.54
CA LEU A 349 11.10 -1.25 -19.94
C LEU A 349 9.98 -0.31 -20.39
N MET A 350 9.45 -0.52 -21.58
CA MET A 350 8.34 0.26 -22.12
C MET A 350 7.09 0.04 -21.25
N PRO A 351 6.54 1.07 -20.59
CA PRO A 351 5.30 0.91 -19.85
C PRO A 351 4.12 0.77 -20.81
N LEU A 352 3.40 -0.32 -20.70
CA LEU A 352 2.21 -0.59 -21.50
C LEU A 352 0.93 -0.04 -20.88
N ARG A 353 0.92 0.16 -19.56
CA ARG A 353 -0.25 0.60 -18.83
C ARG A 353 0.09 1.41 -17.60
N ASP A 354 -0.78 2.36 -17.29
CA ASP A 354 -0.73 3.11 -16.03
C ASP A 354 -1.09 2.18 -14.86
N ILE A 355 -0.25 2.12 -13.84
CA ILE A 355 -0.47 1.30 -12.65
C ILE A 355 -1.77 1.70 -11.93
N ARG A 356 -2.16 3.00 -12.00
CA ARG A 356 -3.40 3.52 -11.43
C ARG A 356 -4.64 2.92 -12.10
N ALA A 357 -4.56 2.57 -13.39
CA ALA A 357 -5.67 1.92 -14.10
C ALA A 357 -5.97 0.53 -13.54
N HIS A 358 -4.93 -0.23 -13.15
CA HIS A 358 -5.12 -1.50 -12.46
C HIS A 358 -5.79 -1.30 -11.09
N ALA A 359 -5.33 -0.32 -10.32
CA ALA A 359 -5.94 0.02 -9.03
C ALA A 359 -7.41 0.45 -9.21
N ALA A 360 -7.71 1.33 -10.17
CA ALA A 360 -9.06 1.80 -10.45
C ALA A 360 -10.03 0.66 -10.79
N TRP A 361 -9.61 -0.28 -11.65
CA TRP A 361 -10.43 -1.46 -11.96
C TRP A 361 -10.64 -2.37 -10.74
N ALA A 362 -9.62 -2.55 -9.90
CA ALA A 362 -9.77 -3.29 -8.65
C ALA A 362 -10.78 -2.59 -7.71
N LEU A 363 -10.72 -1.26 -7.57
CA LEU A 363 -11.67 -0.49 -6.76
C LEU A 363 -13.09 -0.56 -7.27
N ARG A 364 -13.28 -0.48 -8.61
CA ARG A 364 -14.58 -0.67 -9.24
C ARG A 364 -15.17 -2.02 -8.87
N ASP A 365 -14.40 -3.07 -9.04
CA ASP A 365 -14.90 -4.44 -8.88
C ASP A 365 -15.06 -4.81 -7.38
N LEU A 366 -14.24 -4.23 -6.46
CA LEU A 366 -14.36 -4.44 -5.01
C LEU A 366 -15.53 -3.66 -4.39
N PHE A 367 -15.67 -2.39 -4.75
CA PHE A 367 -16.55 -1.45 -4.03
C PHE A 367 -17.68 -0.90 -4.87
N GLY A 368 -17.80 -1.30 -6.13
CA GLY A 368 -18.86 -0.86 -7.02
C GLY A 368 -18.78 0.62 -7.42
N ILE A 369 -17.60 1.23 -7.33
CA ILE A 369 -17.41 2.66 -7.67
C ILE A 369 -17.53 2.84 -9.18
N ALA A 370 -18.32 3.81 -9.61
CA ALA A 370 -18.52 4.08 -11.02
C ALA A 370 -17.22 4.55 -11.72
N PRO A 371 -16.95 4.17 -12.98
CA PRO A 371 -15.73 4.54 -13.69
C PRO A 371 -15.48 6.05 -13.75
N ASP A 372 -16.50 6.85 -13.96
CA ASP A 372 -16.39 8.32 -14.02
C ASP A 372 -15.97 8.93 -12.68
N VAL A 373 -16.39 8.34 -11.55
CA VAL A 373 -15.92 8.73 -10.20
C VAL A 373 -14.45 8.36 -10.01
N LEU A 374 -14.02 7.20 -10.53
CA LEU A 374 -12.63 6.77 -10.45
C LEU A 374 -11.72 7.66 -11.31
N GLU A 375 -12.10 7.95 -12.55
CA GLU A 375 -11.28 8.71 -13.49
C GLU A 375 -11.22 10.21 -13.18
N ARG A 376 -12.30 10.79 -12.64
CA ARG A 376 -12.38 12.22 -12.37
C ARG A 376 -12.13 12.58 -10.91
N GLY A 377 -12.58 11.73 -9.99
CA GLY A 377 -12.50 11.98 -8.56
C GLY A 377 -11.31 11.30 -7.89
N VAL A 378 -11.20 9.97 -7.98
CA VAL A 378 -10.17 9.20 -7.28
C VAL A 378 -8.81 9.33 -7.96
N PHE A 379 -8.76 9.20 -9.29
CA PHE A 379 -7.55 9.31 -10.11
C PHE A 379 -7.74 10.37 -11.21
N PRO A 380 -7.69 11.66 -10.88
CA PRO A 380 -7.97 12.73 -11.85
C PRO A 380 -7.13 12.61 -13.11
N GLY A 381 -7.80 12.63 -14.27
CA GLY A 381 -7.17 12.55 -15.58
C GLY A 381 -6.69 11.15 -15.98
N LEU A 382 -7.09 10.11 -15.24
CA LEU A 382 -6.83 8.73 -15.62
C LEU A 382 -7.77 8.30 -16.75
N ASP A 383 -7.23 7.59 -17.73
CA ASP A 383 -7.97 6.70 -18.64
C ASP A 383 -7.81 5.27 -18.10
N MET A 384 -8.88 4.67 -17.63
CA MET A 384 -8.87 3.30 -17.12
C MET A 384 -8.61 2.25 -18.22
N GLY A 385 -8.96 2.56 -19.47
CA GLY A 385 -8.88 1.62 -20.59
C GLY A 385 -9.68 0.34 -20.32
N ASP A 386 -9.33 -0.75 -21.01
CA ASP A 386 -10.01 -2.04 -20.86
C ASP A 386 -9.83 -2.66 -19.48
N ASN A 387 -10.85 -3.40 -19.00
CA ASN A 387 -10.77 -4.12 -17.73
C ASN A 387 -9.73 -5.25 -17.79
N PRO A 388 -8.65 -5.20 -16.99
CA PRO A 388 -7.63 -6.24 -16.95
C PRO A 388 -8.12 -7.53 -16.24
N ARG A 389 -9.35 -7.52 -15.74
CA ARG A 389 -10.01 -8.64 -15.05
C ARG A 389 -9.15 -9.19 -13.90
N ILE A 390 -8.74 -8.29 -13.01
CA ILE A 390 -7.95 -8.66 -11.82
C ILE A 390 -8.76 -9.55 -10.88
N LEU A 391 -10.03 -9.24 -10.68
CA LEU A 391 -10.91 -9.99 -9.79
C LEU A 391 -11.62 -11.15 -10.53
N ALA A 392 -12.01 -12.15 -9.73
CA ALA A 392 -12.68 -13.37 -10.22
C ALA A 392 -14.16 -13.14 -10.57
#